data_2aad2119eae589da01c6362a290bd566
#
_entry.id   2aad2119eae589da01c6362a290bd566
#
_cell.length_a   1.000
_cell.length_b   1.000
_cell.length_c   1.000
_cell.angle_alpha   90.00
_cell.angle_beta   90.00
_cell.angle_gamma   90.00
#
_symmetry.space_group_name_H-M   'P 1'
#
loop_
_entity.id
_entity.type
_entity.pdbx_description
1 polymer ?
#
loop_
_entity_poly.entity_id
_entity_poly.type
_entity_poly.pdbx_seq_one_letter_code
_entity_poly.pdbx_strand_id
1 'polypeptide(L)'
;QQGSQNHFETVINVKNPTCEIVMEAEDSDLDGLNYLAGKTVDFANKSAMNGTILAHADGGIPIIQINIDKIDEFTLGELFYTFEFACGVSGYTLGVNPFNQPGVESYKKNMFALLGKPGYEGLTAELEAKLK
;
A
#
# COMPACT_ATOMS: atom_id res chain seq x y z
N GLN A 1 -7.74 -14.49 -1.16
CA GLN A 1 -7.78 -15.93 -1.49
C GLN A 1 -9.04 -16.35 -2.26
N GLN A 2 -10.17 -15.69 -2.04
CA GLN A 2 -11.47 -16.05 -2.63
C GLN A 2 -11.91 -15.11 -3.78
N GLY A 3 -11.13 -14.13 -4.12
CA GLY A 3 -11.41 -13.15 -5.17
C GLY A 3 -10.71 -13.46 -6.50
N SER A 4 -10.77 -12.50 -7.42
CA SER A 4 -10.05 -12.58 -8.69
C SER A 4 -8.54 -12.52 -8.46
N GLN A 5 -7.79 -13.44 -9.06
CA GLN A 5 -6.33 -13.55 -8.91
C GLN A 5 -5.57 -12.78 -10.01
N ASN A 6 -5.98 -11.56 -10.28
CA ASN A 6 -5.39 -10.68 -11.30
C ASN A 6 -4.52 -9.55 -10.71
N HIS A 7 -3.88 -9.83 -9.60
CA HIS A 7 -3.01 -8.91 -8.87
C HIS A 7 -1.71 -9.62 -8.46
N PHE A 8 -0.77 -8.87 -8.00
CA PHE A 8 0.40 -9.35 -7.27
C PHE A 8 0.41 -8.73 -5.87
N GLU A 9 1.15 -9.32 -4.95
CA GLU A 9 1.28 -8.81 -3.59
C GLU A 9 2.71 -8.39 -3.30
N THR A 10 2.85 -7.31 -2.54
CA THR A 10 4.15 -6.89 -2.01
C THR A 10 4.13 -7.01 -0.49
N VAL A 11 5.04 -7.81 0.05
CA VAL A 11 5.20 -8.04 1.49
C VAL A 11 6.48 -7.35 1.96
N ILE A 12 6.36 -6.47 2.96
CA ILE A 12 7.52 -5.82 3.58
C ILE A 12 7.88 -6.60 4.85
N ASN A 13 9.07 -7.19 4.86
CA ASN A 13 9.61 -7.92 6.00
C ASN A 13 10.68 -7.10 6.71
N VAL A 14 10.52 -6.88 8.01
CA VAL A 14 11.52 -6.25 8.89
C VAL A 14 12.42 -7.33 9.45
N LYS A 15 13.72 -7.32 9.11
CA LYS A 15 14.67 -8.35 9.57
C LYS A 15 14.93 -8.29 11.07
N ASN A 16 15.20 -7.09 11.57
CA ASN A 16 15.59 -6.84 12.96
C ASN A 16 14.51 -5.99 13.65
N PRO A 17 13.70 -6.57 14.55
CA PRO A 17 12.71 -5.82 15.31
C PRO A 17 13.40 -4.81 16.24
N THR A 18 12.75 -3.70 16.54
CA THR A 18 13.28 -2.66 17.44
C THR A 18 13.24 -3.07 18.92
N CYS A 19 12.39 -4.02 19.26
CA CYS A 19 12.33 -4.63 20.59
C CYS A 19 11.95 -6.10 20.46
N GLU A 20 12.35 -6.88 21.44
CA GLU A 20 12.03 -8.30 21.53
C GLU A 20 11.12 -8.54 22.73
N ILE A 21 9.94 -9.10 22.45
CA ILE A 21 8.96 -9.49 23.48
C ILE A 21 8.83 -10.99 23.42
N VAL A 22 9.15 -11.66 24.53
CA VAL A 22 9.00 -13.10 24.69
C VAL A 22 7.63 -13.40 25.28
N MET A 23 6.92 -14.35 24.70
CA MET A 23 5.63 -14.81 25.18
C MET A 23 5.84 -15.75 26.38
N GLU A 24 5.07 -15.53 27.43
CA GLU A 24 5.10 -16.34 28.65
C GLU A 24 3.97 -17.37 28.63
N ALA A 25 4.16 -18.47 29.39
CA ALA A 25 3.09 -19.44 29.57
C ALA A 25 2.11 -18.93 30.62
N GLU A 26 0.83 -19.24 30.46
CA GLU A 26 -0.22 -19.01 31.44
C GLU A 26 -0.64 -20.31 32.09
N ASP A 27 -0.82 -20.33 33.44
CA ASP A 27 -1.12 -21.56 34.17
C ASP A 27 -2.40 -22.26 33.70
N SER A 28 -3.38 -21.48 33.26
CA SER A 28 -4.69 -22.00 32.86
C SER A 28 -4.78 -22.45 31.40
N ASP A 29 -3.86 -21.99 30.53
CA ASP A 29 -3.87 -22.21 29.08
C ASP A 29 -5.26 -22.11 28.42
N LEU A 30 -6.09 -21.17 28.90
CA LEU A 30 -7.48 -21.03 28.46
C LEU A 30 -7.62 -20.70 26.99
N ASP A 31 -6.63 -20.04 26.42
CA ASP A 31 -6.57 -19.65 25.00
C ASP A 31 -5.85 -20.69 24.13
N GLY A 32 -5.24 -21.71 24.74
CA GLY A 32 -4.48 -22.75 24.04
C GLY A 32 -3.18 -22.27 23.40
N LEU A 33 -2.62 -21.14 23.87
CA LEU A 33 -1.44 -20.50 23.24
C LEU A 33 -0.11 -20.84 23.97
N ASN A 34 -0.10 -21.66 25.01
CA ASN A 34 1.13 -22.02 25.73
C ASN A 34 2.20 -22.69 24.86
N TYR A 35 1.84 -23.21 23.68
CA TYR A 35 2.83 -23.73 22.71
C TYR A 35 3.72 -22.62 22.12
N LEU A 36 3.36 -21.35 22.30
CA LEU A 36 4.15 -20.17 21.92
C LEU A 36 5.10 -19.70 23.03
N ALA A 37 4.97 -20.24 24.25
CA ALA A 37 5.81 -19.84 25.37
C ALA A 37 7.30 -19.99 25.04
N GLY A 38 8.08 -18.99 25.42
CA GLY A 38 9.51 -18.89 25.11
C GLY A 38 9.83 -18.45 23.68
N LYS A 39 8.86 -18.27 22.80
CA LYS A 39 9.04 -17.69 21.47
C LYS A 39 8.78 -16.18 21.51
N THR A 40 9.38 -15.47 20.57
CA THR A 40 9.16 -14.01 20.46
C THR A 40 7.90 -13.69 19.67
N VAL A 41 7.33 -12.51 19.91
CA VAL A 41 6.24 -11.96 19.08
C VAL A 41 6.68 -11.82 17.62
N ASP A 42 7.93 -11.42 17.39
CA ASP A 42 8.51 -11.34 16.03
C ASP A 42 8.52 -12.71 15.33
N PHE A 43 8.86 -13.78 16.06
CA PHE A 43 8.78 -15.15 15.52
C PHE A 43 7.36 -15.52 15.10
N ALA A 44 6.36 -15.20 15.93
CA ALA A 44 4.96 -15.48 15.61
C ALA A 44 4.50 -14.66 14.38
N ASN A 45 4.86 -13.37 14.33
CA ASN A 45 4.56 -12.49 13.19
C ASN A 45 5.19 -12.99 11.88
N LYS A 46 6.48 -13.37 11.91
CA LYS A 46 7.17 -13.92 10.73
C LYS A 46 6.60 -15.27 10.30
N SER A 47 6.18 -16.09 11.25
CA SER A 47 5.51 -17.37 10.96
C SER A 47 4.17 -17.14 10.24
N ALA A 48 3.37 -16.19 10.72
CA ALA A 48 2.12 -15.79 10.07
C ALA A 48 2.35 -15.22 8.66
N MET A 49 3.34 -14.32 8.51
CA MET A 49 3.75 -13.78 7.21
C MET A 49 4.12 -14.90 6.23
N ASN A 50 4.99 -15.82 6.65
CA ASN A 50 5.44 -16.91 5.80
C ASN A 50 4.28 -17.86 5.43
N GLY A 51 3.39 -18.15 6.36
CA GLY A 51 2.20 -18.96 6.11
C GLY A 51 1.28 -18.30 5.07
N THR A 52 1.11 -16.98 5.15
CA THR A 52 0.33 -16.21 4.17
C THR A 52 0.99 -16.22 2.80
N ILE A 53 2.30 -15.95 2.73
CA ILE A 53 3.07 -15.97 1.47
C ILE A 53 2.92 -17.33 0.77
N LEU A 54 3.10 -18.43 1.50
CA LEU A 54 2.98 -19.77 0.95
C LEU A 54 1.57 -20.04 0.43
N ALA A 55 0.54 -19.72 1.21
CA ALA A 55 -0.85 -19.96 0.81
C ALA A 55 -1.24 -19.14 -0.44
N HIS A 56 -0.78 -17.90 -0.55
CA HIS A 56 -1.08 -17.06 -1.70
C HIS A 56 -0.28 -17.47 -2.94
N ALA A 57 1.00 -17.82 -2.77
CA ALA A 57 1.83 -18.33 -3.87
C ALA A 57 1.28 -19.65 -4.43
N ASP A 58 0.86 -20.58 -3.57
CA ASP A 58 0.20 -21.82 -3.97
C ASP A 58 -1.12 -21.57 -4.71
N GLY A 59 -1.81 -20.48 -4.36
CA GLY A 59 -2.99 -19.98 -5.07
C GLY A 59 -2.70 -19.30 -6.42
N GLY A 60 -1.43 -19.16 -6.80
CA GLY A 60 -1.01 -18.57 -8.07
C GLY A 60 -0.81 -17.05 -8.04
N ILE A 61 -0.78 -16.43 -6.86
CA ILE A 61 -0.52 -14.99 -6.71
C ILE A 61 0.99 -14.74 -6.71
N PRO A 62 1.53 -13.93 -7.63
CA PRO A 62 2.93 -13.53 -7.58
C PRO A 62 3.24 -12.68 -6.34
N ILE A 63 4.31 -13.02 -5.63
CA ILE A 63 4.72 -12.33 -4.40
C ILE A 63 6.06 -11.62 -4.62
N ILE A 64 6.11 -10.34 -4.27
CA ILE A 64 7.34 -9.55 -4.17
C ILE A 64 7.63 -9.36 -2.69
N GLN A 65 8.78 -9.84 -2.22
CA GLN A 65 9.19 -9.62 -0.84
C GLN A 65 10.29 -8.56 -0.77
N ILE A 66 10.01 -7.47 -0.06
CA ILE A 66 10.96 -6.40 0.25
C ILE A 66 11.46 -6.64 1.68
N ASN A 67 12.76 -6.90 1.82
CA ASN A 67 13.40 -7.06 3.12
C ASN A 67 14.07 -5.76 3.53
N ILE A 68 13.58 -5.13 4.60
CA ILE A 68 14.21 -3.99 5.24
C ILE A 68 14.96 -4.43 6.49
N ASP A 69 16.05 -3.74 6.82
CA ASP A 69 16.88 -4.14 7.95
C ASP A 69 16.18 -3.88 9.28
N LYS A 70 15.68 -2.67 9.48
CA LYS A 70 15.00 -2.21 10.71
C LYS A 70 13.99 -1.10 10.39
N ILE A 71 13.18 -0.75 11.38
CA ILE A 71 12.28 0.39 11.30
C ILE A 71 12.98 1.60 11.90
N ASP A 72 13.39 2.54 11.05
CA ASP A 72 13.89 3.85 11.42
C ASP A 72 13.54 4.88 10.33
N GLU A 73 13.86 6.15 10.60
CA GLU A 73 13.53 7.27 9.71
C GLU A 73 14.22 7.14 8.35
N PHE A 74 15.44 6.60 8.35
CA PHE A 74 16.20 6.40 7.12
C PHE A 74 15.53 5.34 6.22
N THR A 75 15.24 4.18 6.77
CA THR A 75 14.59 3.07 6.04
C THR A 75 13.19 3.47 5.56
N LEU A 76 12.45 4.26 6.36
CA LEU A 76 11.16 4.79 5.94
C LEU A 76 11.30 5.74 4.74
N GLY A 77 12.31 6.61 4.77
CA GLY A 77 12.64 7.49 3.64
C GLY A 77 13.03 6.71 2.38
N GLU A 78 13.83 5.65 2.51
CA GLU A 78 14.19 4.76 1.40
C GLU A 78 12.94 4.08 0.80
N LEU A 79 12.00 3.62 1.62
CA LEU A 79 10.75 3.03 1.14
C LEU A 79 9.90 4.04 0.37
N PHE A 80 9.71 5.24 0.89
CA PHE A 80 8.96 6.28 0.19
C PHE A 80 9.58 6.60 -1.15
N TYR A 81 10.89 6.89 -1.18
CA TYR A 81 11.58 7.19 -2.42
C TYR A 81 11.51 6.03 -3.42
N THR A 82 11.65 4.79 -2.95
CA THR A 82 11.58 3.61 -3.81
C THR A 82 10.21 3.50 -4.49
N PHE A 83 9.11 3.68 -3.75
CA PHE A 83 7.78 3.61 -4.33
C PHE A 83 7.45 4.81 -5.22
N GLU A 84 7.88 6.01 -4.87
CA GLU A 84 7.74 7.20 -5.72
C GLU A 84 8.51 7.03 -7.04
N PHE A 85 9.75 6.56 -6.97
CA PHE A 85 10.56 6.29 -8.16
C PHE A 85 9.95 5.18 -9.02
N ALA A 86 9.50 4.09 -8.40
CA ALA A 86 8.81 2.99 -9.09
C ALA A 86 7.53 3.47 -9.80
N CYS A 87 6.77 4.37 -9.18
CA CYS A 87 5.60 5.00 -9.79
C CYS A 87 5.98 5.79 -11.05
N GLY A 88 7.05 6.59 -10.99
CA GLY A 88 7.57 7.32 -12.15
C GLY A 88 7.99 6.39 -13.29
N VAL A 89 8.76 5.34 -12.99
CA VAL A 89 9.19 4.32 -13.96
C VAL A 89 7.98 3.61 -14.58
N SER A 90 7.02 3.21 -13.75
CA SER A 90 5.78 2.57 -14.20
C SER A 90 4.99 3.45 -15.17
N GLY A 91 4.84 4.74 -14.84
CA GLY A 91 4.18 5.71 -15.73
C GLY A 91 4.85 5.80 -17.09
N TYR A 92 6.17 5.91 -17.13
CA TYR A 92 6.92 5.91 -18.41
C TYR A 92 6.79 4.59 -19.17
N THR A 93 6.80 3.46 -18.48
CA THR A 93 6.60 2.14 -19.10
C THR A 93 5.22 2.03 -19.73
N LEU A 94 4.20 2.64 -19.13
CA LEU A 94 2.84 2.72 -19.68
C LEU A 94 2.69 3.79 -20.78
N GLY A 95 3.73 4.54 -21.09
CA GLY A 95 3.69 5.61 -22.09
C GLY A 95 2.93 6.86 -21.67
N VAL A 96 2.73 7.06 -20.36
CA VAL A 96 2.07 8.26 -19.80
C VAL A 96 3.06 9.14 -19.05
N ASN A 97 2.75 10.44 -18.95
CA ASN A 97 3.55 11.34 -18.12
C ASN A 97 3.13 11.17 -16.65
N PRO A 98 4.01 10.63 -15.77
CA PRO A 98 3.69 10.43 -14.36
C PRO A 98 3.62 11.72 -13.52
N PHE A 99 4.06 12.86 -14.09
CA PHE A 99 4.16 14.15 -13.39
C PHE A 99 3.02 15.12 -13.72
N ASN A 100 2.00 14.69 -14.47
CA ASN A 100 0.81 15.50 -14.73
C ASN A 100 -0.45 14.79 -14.23
N GLN A 101 -1.51 15.56 -14.06
CA GLN A 101 -2.80 15.05 -13.58
C GLN A 101 -3.95 15.66 -14.42
N PRO A 102 -4.05 15.30 -15.71
CA PRO A 102 -5.03 15.94 -16.60
C PRO A 102 -6.47 15.82 -16.11
N GLY A 103 -6.84 14.72 -15.44
CA GLY A 103 -8.16 14.56 -14.84
C GLY A 103 -8.43 15.54 -13.71
N VAL A 104 -7.42 15.79 -12.85
CA VAL A 104 -7.51 16.78 -11.77
C VAL A 104 -7.62 18.19 -12.33
N GLU A 105 -6.85 18.53 -13.35
CA GLU A 105 -6.94 19.83 -14.00
C GLU A 105 -8.30 20.04 -14.68
N SER A 106 -8.89 19.01 -15.24
CA SER A 106 -10.20 19.06 -15.87
C SER A 106 -11.29 19.42 -14.84
N TYR A 107 -11.36 18.72 -13.70
CA TYR A 107 -12.38 19.04 -12.70
C TYR A 107 -12.17 20.41 -12.06
N LYS A 108 -10.92 20.86 -11.87
CA LYS A 108 -10.62 22.22 -11.37
C LYS A 108 -11.13 23.29 -12.32
N LYS A 109 -10.92 23.12 -13.64
CA LYS A 109 -11.45 24.03 -14.65
C LYS A 109 -12.98 24.11 -14.59
N ASN A 110 -13.64 22.96 -14.48
CA ASN A 110 -15.10 22.92 -14.34
C ASN A 110 -15.57 23.61 -13.05
N MET A 111 -14.88 23.39 -11.94
CA MET A 111 -15.18 24.04 -10.67
C MET A 111 -14.99 25.57 -10.79
N PHE A 112 -13.90 26.04 -11.39
CA PHE A 112 -13.66 27.47 -11.58
C PHE A 112 -14.74 28.12 -12.46
N ALA A 113 -15.17 27.44 -13.51
CA ALA A 113 -16.26 27.90 -14.37
C ALA A 113 -17.58 28.01 -13.59
N LEU A 114 -17.97 26.98 -12.87
CA LEU A 114 -19.22 26.97 -12.08
C LEU A 114 -19.21 27.96 -10.90
N LEU A 115 -18.02 28.30 -10.39
CA LEU A 115 -17.85 29.36 -9.39
C LEU A 115 -17.84 30.78 -10.00
N GLY A 116 -17.97 30.92 -11.32
CA GLY A 116 -17.97 32.21 -12.00
C GLY A 116 -16.61 32.92 -12.05
N LYS A 117 -15.51 32.13 -12.04
CA LYS A 117 -14.16 32.74 -12.14
C LYS A 117 -14.01 33.47 -13.46
N PRO A 118 -13.50 34.74 -13.46
CA PRO A 118 -13.28 35.49 -14.69
C PRO A 118 -12.41 34.74 -15.70
N GLY A 119 -12.80 34.78 -16.97
CA GLY A 119 -12.15 34.09 -18.07
C GLY A 119 -12.68 32.67 -18.34
N TYR A 120 -13.73 32.23 -17.62
CA TYR A 120 -14.38 30.91 -17.80
C TYR A 120 -15.84 31.02 -18.26
N GLU A 121 -16.33 32.21 -18.66
CA GLU A 121 -17.73 32.48 -18.95
C GLU A 121 -18.36 31.54 -19.98
N GLY A 122 -17.60 31.24 -21.05
CA GLY A 122 -18.05 30.30 -22.09
C GLY A 122 -18.25 28.86 -21.57
N LEU A 123 -17.30 28.40 -20.73
CA LEU A 123 -17.37 27.07 -20.12
C LEU A 123 -18.49 27.00 -19.07
N THR A 124 -18.73 28.08 -18.34
CA THR A 124 -19.83 28.17 -17.36
C THR A 124 -21.17 27.87 -18.02
N ALA A 125 -21.48 28.56 -19.12
CA ALA A 125 -22.74 28.38 -19.84
C ALA A 125 -22.90 26.93 -20.38
N GLU A 126 -21.81 26.34 -20.88
CA GLU A 126 -21.80 24.95 -21.35
C GLU A 126 -22.09 23.95 -20.22
N LEU A 127 -21.42 24.11 -19.06
CA LEU A 127 -21.60 23.23 -17.93
C LEU A 127 -22.98 23.33 -17.30
N GLU A 128 -23.51 24.56 -17.16
CA GLU A 128 -24.87 24.78 -16.65
C GLU A 128 -25.92 24.15 -17.56
N ALA A 129 -25.70 24.15 -18.87
CA ALA A 129 -26.60 23.46 -19.81
C ALA A 129 -26.60 21.95 -19.66
N LYS A 130 -25.44 21.35 -19.25
CA LYS A 130 -25.32 19.91 -19.00
C LYS A 130 -25.91 19.48 -17.65
N LEU A 131 -26.07 20.38 -16.70
CA LEU A 131 -26.60 20.10 -15.37
C LEU A 131 -28.14 20.20 -15.30
N LYS A 132 -28.79 20.71 -16.34
CA LYS A 132 -30.25 20.80 -16.50
C LYS A 132 -30.82 19.53 -17.14
#